data_77d6b97da4608a665c4be074dff17081
#
_entry.id   77d6b97da4608a665c4be074dff17081
#
_cell.length_a   1.000
_cell.length_b   1.000
_cell.length_c   1.000
_cell.angle_alpha   90.00
_cell.angle_beta   90.00
_cell.angle_gamma   90.00
#
_symmetry.space_group_name_H-M   'P 1'
#
loop_
_entity.id
_entity.type
_entity.pdbx_description
1 polymer ?
#
loop_
_entity_poly.entity_id
_entity_poly.type
_entity_poly.pdbx_seq_one_letter_code
_entity_poly.pdbx_strand_id
1 'polypeptide(L)'
;YSMCGARIGCIISKNKQFIDTAMKFAQARLSPPTLAQIASTAAMDTGRDYFNSIINEYNKRRITLIKGLKEINGVTVSEPKGAFYCVVELPVKNSENFAKWMLEEYSLNNETIMIAPAGGFYSTPNTGTNQVRIAYVLKESDLKSCINILKHGLTEYLKK
;
A
#
# COMPACT_ATOMS: atom_id res chain seq x y z
N TYR A 1 0.56 3.65 -14.82
CA TYR A 1 0.15 4.97 -15.36
C TYR A 1 0.11 6.07 -14.29
N SER A 2 0.41 5.77 -13.03
CA SER A 2 0.29 6.73 -11.91
C SER A 2 -1.09 7.40 -11.80
N MET A 3 -2.13 6.71 -12.23
CA MET A 3 -3.51 7.20 -12.33
C MET A 3 -4.45 6.56 -11.29
N CYS A 4 -3.94 6.10 -10.16
CA CYS A 4 -4.75 5.42 -9.14
C CYS A 4 -5.94 6.28 -8.65
N GLY A 5 -5.81 7.59 -8.65
CA GLY A 5 -6.88 8.54 -8.33
C GLY A 5 -8.02 8.60 -9.35
N ALA A 6 -7.80 8.19 -10.59
CA ALA A 6 -8.85 8.14 -11.61
C ALA A 6 -9.91 7.04 -11.34
N ARG A 7 -9.62 6.10 -10.43
CA ARG A 7 -10.55 5.03 -10.01
C ARG A 7 -11.11 4.21 -11.18
N ILE A 8 -10.28 3.91 -12.18
CA ILE A 8 -10.65 3.16 -13.38
C ILE A 8 -9.73 1.95 -13.56
N GLY A 9 -10.26 0.87 -14.09
CA GLY A 9 -9.54 -0.33 -14.49
C GLY A 9 -10.28 -1.02 -15.62
N CYS A 10 -9.66 -2.04 -16.22
CA CYS A 10 -10.28 -2.82 -17.30
C CYS A 10 -10.04 -4.31 -17.08
N ILE A 11 -10.96 -5.10 -17.61
CA ILE A 11 -10.85 -6.55 -17.75
C ILE A 11 -10.63 -6.87 -19.21
N ILE A 12 -9.56 -7.61 -19.52
CA ILE A 12 -9.23 -8.04 -20.88
C ILE A 12 -9.10 -9.56 -20.88
N SER A 13 -9.89 -10.25 -21.72
CA SER A 13 -9.82 -11.69 -21.85
C SER A 13 -10.28 -12.14 -23.24
N LYS A 14 -9.71 -13.24 -23.74
CA LYS A 14 -10.20 -13.94 -24.93
C LYS A 14 -11.36 -14.90 -24.62
N ASN A 15 -11.62 -15.20 -23.36
CA ASN A 15 -12.73 -16.03 -22.95
C ASN A 15 -14.04 -15.23 -23.02
N LYS A 16 -14.82 -15.47 -24.09
CA LYS A 16 -16.06 -14.76 -24.32
C LYS A 16 -17.08 -14.96 -23.19
N GLN A 17 -17.25 -16.19 -22.68
CA GLN A 17 -18.18 -16.49 -21.61
C GLN A 17 -17.84 -15.71 -20.33
N PHE A 18 -16.55 -15.61 -20.00
CA PHE A 18 -16.07 -14.81 -18.88
C PHE A 18 -16.39 -13.32 -19.08
N ILE A 19 -16.13 -12.76 -20.27
CA ILE A 19 -16.42 -11.34 -20.56
C ILE A 19 -17.93 -11.08 -20.52
N ASP A 20 -18.76 -11.95 -21.09
CA ASP A 20 -20.22 -11.81 -21.08
C ASP A 20 -20.77 -11.83 -19.64
N THR A 21 -20.18 -12.64 -18.77
CA THR A 21 -20.55 -12.70 -17.34
C THR A 21 -20.06 -11.44 -16.61
N ALA A 22 -18.81 -11.03 -16.81
CA ALA A 22 -18.25 -9.83 -16.19
C ALA A 22 -19.03 -8.56 -16.59
N MET A 23 -19.52 -8.52 -17.85
CA MET A 23 -20.34 -7.41 -18.34
C MET A 23 -21.64 -7.25 -17.54
N LYS A 24 -22.30 -8.33 -17.13
CA LYS A 24 -23.51 -8.26 -16.30
C LYS A 24 -23.24 -7.60 -14.95
N PHE A 25 -22.12 -7.95 -14.32
CA PHE A 25 -21.68 -7.29 -13.07
C PHE A 25 -21.30 -5.82 -13.29
N ALA A 26 -20.62 -5.52 -14.39
CA ALA A 26 -20.27 -4.15 -14.74
C ALA A 26 -21.53 -3.28 -14.97
N GLN A 27 -22.54 -3.80 -15.64
CA GLN A 27 -23.82 -3.11 -15.86
C GLN A 27 -24.60 -2.89 -14.55
N ALA A 28 -24.59 -3.84 -13.63
CA ALA A 28 -25.20 -3.68 -12.30
C ALA A 28 -24.52 -2.57 -11.47
N ARG A 29 -23.24 -2.36 -11.70
CA ARG A 29 -22.41 -1.35 -11.04
C ARG A 29 -22.48 0.03 -11.69
N LEU A 30 -23.02 0.14 -12.92
CA LEU A 30 -22.99 1.29 -13.82
C LEU A 30 -21.59 1.58 -14.41
N SER A 31 -21.55 2.51 -15.38
CA SER A 31 -20.32 2.84 -16.09
C SER A 31 -19.35 3.65 -15.22
N PRO A 32 -18.02 3.53 -15.45
CA PRO A 32 -17.04 4.41 -14.84
C PRO A 32 -17.24 5.88 -15.26
N PRO A 33 -16.68 6.85 -14.52
CA PRO A 33 -16.74 8.25 -14.88
C PRO A 33 -16.19 8.52 -16.29
N THR A 34 -16.91 9.29 -17.11
CA THR A 34 -16.52 9.58 -18.50
C THR A 34 -15.14 10.24 -18.61
N LEU A 35 -14.82 11.19 -17.72
CA LEU A 35 -13.50 11.84 -17.70
C LEU A 35 -12.36 10.84 -17.46
N ALA A 36 -12.57 9.87 -16.57
CA ALA A 36 -11.59 8.82 -16.31
C ALA A 36 -11.39 7.91 -17.53
N GLN A 37 -12.46 7.61 -18.28
CA GLN A 37 -12.37 6.85 -19.53
C GLN A 37 -11.57 7.60 -20.61
N ILE A 38 -11.84 8.89 -20.81
CA ILE A 38 -11.11 9.74 -21.76
C ILE A 38 -9.63 9.82 -21.37
N ALA A 39 -9.32 10.08 -20.11
CA ALA A 39 -7.96 10.12 -19.60
C ALA A 39 -7.22 8.79 -19.79
N SER A 40 -7.91 7.67 -19.57
CA SER A 40 -7.32 6.33 -19.78
C SER A 40 -7.04 6.02 -21.24
N THR A 41 -7.88 6.51 -22.16
CA THR A 41 -7.63 6.38 -23.61
C THR A 41 -6.36 7.13 -23.98
N ALA A 42 -6.21 8.38 -23.55
CA ALA A 42 -4.98 9.15 -23.77
C ALA A 42 -3.73 8.52 -23.13
N ALA A 43 -3.90 7.87 -21.99
CA ALA A 43 -2.81 7.17 -21.30
C ALA A 43 -2.24 5.98 -22.11
N MET A 44 -3.00 5.41 -23.04
CA MET A 44 -2.48 4.31 -23.91
C MET A 44 -1.32 4.73 -24.78
N ASP A 45 -1.18 6.02 -25.09
CA ASP A 45 -0.08 6.57 -25.89
C ASP A 45 1.18 6.88 -25.06
N THR A 46 1.17 6.55 -23.76
CA THR A 46 2.30 6.80 -22.86
C THR A 46 3.51 5.96 -23.27
N GLY A 47 4.64 6.63 -23.55
CA GLY A 47 5.89 6.00 -23.97
C GLY A 47 6.57 5.15 -22.88
N ARG A 48 7.40 4.21 -23.29
CA ARG A 48 8.15 3.30 -22.40
C ARG A 48 9.07 4.02 -21.42
N ASP A 49 9.65 5.15 -21.83
CA ASP A 49 10.57 5.91 -20.97
C ASP A 49 9.89 6.42 -19.69
N TYR A 50 8.64 6.81 -19.80
CA TYR A 50 7.83 7.16 -18.63
C TYR A 50 7.71 5.98 -17.66
N PHE A 51 7.35 4.79 -18.13
CA PHE A 51 7.23 3.60 -17.29
C PHE A 51 8.56 3.19 -16.67
N ASN A 52 9.65 3.24 -17.42
CA ASN A 52 11.00 2.95 -16.90
C ASN A 52 11.38 3.92 -15.78
N SER A 53 11.08 5.20 -15.94
CA SER A 53 11.30 6.23 -14.92
C SER A 53 10.52 5.93 -13.65
N ILE A 54 9.23 5.65 -13.76
CA ILE A 54 8.36 5.33 -12.65
C ILE A 54 8.81 4.05 -11.93
N ILE A 55 9.11 2.98 -12.68
CA ILE A 55 9.58 1.71 -12.10
C ILE A 55 10.88 1.92 -11.33
N ASN A 56 11.83 2.68 -11.87
CA ASN A 56 13.09 2.97 -11.20
C ASN A 56 12.88 3.75 -9.90
N GLU A 57 11.99 4.73 -9.90
CA GLU A 57 11.67 5.53 -8.71
C GLU A 57 11.01 4.65 -7.62
N TYR A 58 9.99 3.86 -7.98
CA TYR A 58 9.36 2.96 -7.02
C TYR A 58 10.29 1.86 -6.51
N ASN A 59 11.21 1.37 -7.32
CA ASN A 59 12.24 0.42 -6.87
C ASN A 59 13.15 1.04 -5.80
N LYS A 60 13.59 2.29 -5.95
CA LYS A 60 14.38 2.99 -4.92
C LYS A 60 13.60 3.10 -3.61
N ARG A 61 12.35 3.56 -3.68
CA ARG A 61 11.48 3.68 -2.51
C ARG A 61 11.24 2.33 -1.84
N ARG A 62 10.96 1.29 -2.61
CA ARG A 62 10.79 -0.07 -2.12
C ARG A 62 12.02 -0.57 -1.38
N ILE A 63 13.21 -0.43 -1.99
CA ILE A 63 14.47 -0.86 -1.40
C ILE A 63 14.72 -0.12 -0.09
N THR A 64 14.53 1.19 -0.07
CA THR A 64 14.68 2.02 1.13
C THR A 64 13.76 1.56 2.25
N LEU A 65 12.45 1.36 1.96
CA LEU A 65 11.50 0.91 2.96
C LEU A 65 11.83 -0.49 3.49
N ILE A 66 12.03 -1.47 2.58
CA ILE A 66 12.26 -2.86 2.97
C ILE A 66 13.55 -3.01 3.78
N LYS A 67 14.62 -2.32 3.37
CA LYS A 67 15.88 -2.32 4.13
C LYS A 67 15.67 -1.78 5.55
N GLY A 68 15.02 -0.61 5.68
CA GLY A 68 14.80 -0.01 6.99
C GLY A 68 13.87 -0.82 7.89
N LEU A 69 12.83 -1.45 7.33
CA LEU A 69 11.94 -2.34 8.09
C LEU A 69 12.66 -3.59 8.61
N LYS A 70 13.54 -4.19 7.81
CA LYS A 70 14.35 -5.34 8.23
C LYS A 70 15.35 -5.04 9.35
N GLU A 71 15.69 -3.79 9.57
CA GLU A 71 16.57 -3.34 10.67
C GLU A 71 15.81 -3.14 12.00
N ILE A 72 14.47 -3.24 12.00
CA ILE A 72 13.67 -3.12 13.22
C ILE A 72 13.49 -4.51 13.83
N ASN A 73 13.92 -4.68 15.08
CA ASN A 73 13.84 -5.95 15.78
C ASN A 73 12.38 -6.45 15.89
N GLY A 74 12.16 -7.70 15.56
CA GLY A 74 10.84 -8.36 15.60
C GLY A 74 9.90 -8.02 14.45
N VAL A 75 10.30 -7.17 13.52
CA VAL A 75 9.53 -6.87 12.30
C VAL A 75 9.84 -7.89 11.21
N THR A 76 8.80 -8.45 10.60
CA THR A 76 8.92 -9.36 9.44
C THR A 76 8.25 -8.73 8.23
N VAL A 77 8.97 -8.72 7.10
CA VAL A 77 8.46 -8.21 5.82
C VAL A 77 8.99 -9.04 4.66
N SER A 78 8.10 -9.42 3.74
CA SER A 78 8.48 -10.02 2.46
C SER A 78 8.83 -8.94 1.45
N GLU A 79 9.70 -9.26 0.48
CA GLU A 79 9.99 -8.34 -0.60
C GLU A 79 8.87 -8.36 -1.65
N PRO A 80 8.10 -7.27 -1.79
CA PRO A 80 7.06 -7.21 -2.82
C PRO A 80 7.71 -7.10 -4.21
N LYS A 81 7.18 -7.86 -5.15
CA LYS A 81 7.64 -7.83 -6.56
C LYS A 81 6.79 -6.90 -7.45
N GLY A 82 5.76 -6.30 -6.88
CA GLY A 82 4.84 -5.40 -7.58
C GLY A 82 4.06 -4.54 -6.61
N ALA A 83 3.09 -3.78 -7.11
CA ALA A 83 2.35 -2.77 -6.37
C ALA A 83 3.25 -1.64 -5.81
N PHE A 84 2.74 -0.87 -4.87
CA PHE A 84 3.45 0.21 -4.17
C PHE A 84 3.21 0.15 -2.66
N TYR A 85 2.91 -1.04 -2.14
CA TYR A 85 2.77 -1.33 -0.71
C TYR A 85 3.22 -2.75 -0.39
N CYS A 86 3.51 -2.98 0.88
CA CYS A 86 3.82 -4.29 1.43
C CYS A 86 2.98 -4.55 2.69
N VAL A 87 2.84 -5.82 3.04
CA VAL A 87 2.31 -6.25 4.33
C VAL A 87 3.50 -6.54 5.24
N VAL A 88 3.43 -6.00 6.44
CA VAL A 88 4.49 -6.05 7.46
C VAL A 88 3.90 -6.63 8.73
N GLU A 89 4.55 -7.63 9.29
CA GLU A 89 4.22 -8.16 10.59
C GLU A 89 5.03 -7.42 11.65
N LEU A 90 4.31 -6.90 12.66
CA LEU A 90 4.90 -6.14 13.75
C LEU A 90 4.95 -6.97 15.03
N PRO A 91 5.92 -6.75 15.93
CA PRO A 91 6.03 -7.46 17.20
C PRO A 91 4.98 -6.97 18.24
N VAL A 92 3.73 -6.83 17.82
CA VAL A 92 2.62 -6.36 18.66
C VAL A 92 1.51 -7.41 18.67
N LYS A 93 0.70 -7.45 19.72
CA LYS A 93 -0.44 -8.37 19.79
C LYS A 93 -1.58 -7.98 18.86
N ASN A 94 -1.80 -6.66 18.70
CA ASN A 94 -2.89 -6.12 17.91
C ASN A 94 -2.43 -4.84 17.21
N SER A 95 -2.44 -4.85 15.88
CA SER A 95 -1.99 -3.74 15.05
C SER A 95 -2.96 -2.56 15.03
N GLU A 96 -4.27 -2.78 15.27
CA GLU A 96 -5.25 -1.71 15.38
C GLU A 96 -5.00 -0.87 16.64
N ASN A 97 -4.78 -1.54 17.78
CA ASN A 97 -4.44 -0.85 19.02
C ASN A 97 -3.12 -0.08 18.90
N PHE A 98 -2.13 -0.66 18.26
CA PHE A 98 -0.87 0.02 18.00
C PHE A 98 -1.04 1.23 17.09
N ALA A 99 -1.77 1.08 15.96
CA ALA A 99 -2.02 2.16 15.02
C ALA A 99 -2.81 3.31 15.68
N LYS A 100 -3.82 2.99 16.50
CA LYS A 100 -4.57 3.96 17.29
C LYS A 100 -3.66 4.73 18.24
N TRP A 101 -2.84 4.01 19.01
CA TRP A 101 -1.90 4.62 19.94
C TRP A 101 -0.88 5.54 19.24
N MET A 102 -0.37 5.13 18.07
CA MET A 102 0.53 5.97 17.27
C MET A 102 -0.10 7.33 16.91
N LEU A 103 -1.41 7.36 16.67
CA LEU A 103 -2.11 8.59 16.28
C LEU A 103 -2.57 9.44 17.47
N GLU A 104 -2.93 8.80 18.60
CA GLU A 104 -3.54 9.50 19.74
C GLU A 104 -2.53 9.89 20.83
N GLU A 105 -1.47 9.08 21.01
CA GLU A 105 -0.61 9.21 22.17
C GLU A 105 0.88 9.38 21.83
N TYR A 106 1.29 9.09 20.58
CA TYR A 106 2.71 9.06 20.23
C TYR A 106 3.09 10.09 19.18
N SER A 107 4.22 10.78 19.44
CA SER A 107 4.89 11.59 18.42
C SER A 107 6.39 11.58 18.64
N LEU A 108 7.15 11.67 17.57
CA LEU A 108 8.60 11.88 17.57
C LEU A 108 8.89 13.19 16.84
N ASN A 109 9.43 14.18 17.51
CA ASN A 109 9.66 15.54 16.97
C ASN A 109 8.37 16.19 16.39
N ASN A 110 7.25 16.02 17.04
CA ASN A 110 5.92 16.47 16.59
C ASN A 110 5.42 15.81 15.29
N GLU A 111 5.96 14.67 14.93
CA GLU A 111 5.53 13.86 13.78
C GLU A 111 5.07 12.49 14.23
N THR A 112 4.09 11.93 13.55
CA THR A 112 3.65 10.54 13.69
C THR A 112 3.37 9.93 12.32
N ILE A 113 3.09 8.63 12.28
CA ILE A 113 2.76 7.92 11.05
C ILE A 113 1.37 7.30 11.13
N MET A 114 0.69 7.30 10.00
CA MET A 114 -0.55 6.56 9.80
C MET A 114 -0.27 5.28 9.03
N ILE A 115 -0.57 4.14 9.65
CA ILE A 115 -0.43 2.80 9.06
C ILE A 115 -1.79 2.13 9.00
N ALA A 116 -1.99 1.23 8.04
CA ALA A 116 -3.26 0.53 7.86
C ALA A 116 -3.21 -0.86 8.49
N PRO A 117 -3.90 -1.14 9.60
CA PRO A 117 -4.02 -2.49 10.15
C PRO A 117 -4.57 -3.47 9.11
N ALA A 118 -4.01 -4.67 9.04
CA ALA A 118 -4.31 -5.63 7.97
C ALA A 118 -5.37 -6.69 8.34
N GLY A 119 -5.80 -6.75 9.59
CA GLY A 119 -6.78 -7.74 10.05
C GLY A 119 -8.06 -7.77 9.21
N GLY A 120 -8.58 -6.60 8.81
CA GLY A 120 -9.76 -6.47 7.96
C GLY A 120 -9.56 -6.87 6.47
N PHE A 121 -8.34 -7.20 6.04
CA PHE A 121 -8.07 -7.65 4.67
C PHE A 121 -8.24 -9.16 4.48
N TYR A 122 -8.38 -9.91 5.56
CA TYR A 122 -8.51 -11.36 5.54
C TYR A 122 -9.96 -11.80 5.77
N SER A 123 -10.41 -12.79 5.01
CA SER A 123 -11.70 -13.42 5.21
C SER A 123 -11.72 -14.40 6.39
N THR A 124 -10.55 -14.93 6.76
CA THR A 124 -10.42 -15.83 7.91
C THR A 124 -10.31 -15.01 9.20
N PRO A 125 -11.18 -15.23 10.18
CA PRO A 125 -11.12 -14.54 11.46
C PRO A 125 -9.76 -14.69 12.16
N ASN A 126 -9.35 -13.64 12.87
CA ASN A 126 -8.09 -13.59 13.64
C ASN A 126 -6.80 -13.73 12.81
N THR A 127 -6.87 -13.58 11.48
CA THR A 127 -5.69 -13.54 10.61
C THR A 127 -5.19 -12.10 10.47
N GLY A 128 -3.87 -11.91 10.47
CA GLY A 128 -3.25 -10.60 10.25
C GLY A 128 -3.45 -9.59 11.39
N THR A 129 -3.80 -10.04 12.60
CA THR A 129 -4.07 -9.16 13.74
C THR A 129 -2.86 -8.33 14.18
N ASN A 130 -1.65 -8.79 13.91
CA ASN A 130 -0.38 -8.09 14.17
C ASN A 130 0.25 -7.51 12.90
N GLN A 131 -0.47 -7.53 11.78
CA GLN A 131 0.03 -7.08 10.50
C GLN A 131 -0.52 -5.69 10.13
N VAL A 132 0.29 -4.95 9.37
CA VAL A 132 -0.07 -3.65 8.81
C VAL A 132 0.30 -3.60 7.34
N ARG A 133 -0.45 -2.82 6.55
CA ARG A 133 -0.09 -2.46 5.19
C ARG A 133 0.62 -1.11 5.20
N ILE A 134 1.81 -1.05 4.62
CA ILE A 134 2.61 0.17 4.46
C ILE A 134 2.79 0.45 2.97
N ALA A 135 2.48 1.69 2.55
CA ALA A 135 2.69 2.14 1.19
C ALA A 135 4.03 2.89 1.06
N TYR A 136 4.78 2.65 -0.02
CA TYR A 136 6.03 3.35 -0.31
C TYR A 136 5.84 4.41 -1.41
N VAL A 137 4.83 5.26 -1.21
CA VAL A 137 4.46 6.34 -2.16
C VAL A 137 5.16 7.67 -1.87
N LEU A 138 5.74 7.83 -0.69
CA LEU A 138 6.50 9.01 -0.30
C LEU A 138 7.91 8.97 -0.90
N LYS A 139 8.59 10.12 -0.97
CA LYS A 139 10.00 10.19 -1.36
C LYS A 139 10.91 9.50 -0.32
N GLU A 140 12.12 9.13 -0.73
CA GLU A 140 13.02 8.34 0.12
C GLU A 140 13.35 9.01 1.46
N SER A 141 13.49 10.34 1.51
CA SER A 141 13.74 11.07 2.77
C SER A 141 12.61 10.85 3.79
N ASP A 142 11.38 10.97 3.32
CA ASP A 142 10.20 10.85 4.17
C ASP A 142 9.98 9.40 4.61
N LEU A 143 10.26 8.42 3.72
CA LEU A 143 10.26 7.01 4.09
C LEU A 143 11.27 6.70 5.20
N LYS A 144 12.46 7.28 5.16
CA LYS A 144 13.46 7.15 6.24
C LYS A 144 12.94 7.73 7.56
N SER A 145 12.31 8.89 7.52
CA SER A 145 11.66 9.49 8.71
C SER A 145 10.55 8.58 9.25
N CYS A 146 9.68 8.09 8.38
CA CYS A 146 8.60 7.16 8.77
C CYS A 146 9.14 5.87 9.41
N ILE A 147 10.21 5.29 8.87
CA ILE A 147 10.87 4.11 9.45
C ILE A 147 11.43 4.41 10.83
N ASN A 148 12.06 5.56 11.00
CA ASN A 148 12.60 6.00 12.30
C ASN A 148 11.48 6.18 13.33
N ILE A 149 10.38 6.84 12.96
CA ILE A 149 9.20 7.02 13.82
C ILE A 149 8.60 5.67 14.21
N LEU A 150 8.45 4.75 13.26
CA LEU A 150 7.94 3.40 13.51
C LEU A 150 8.83 2.63 14.48
N LYS A 151 10.14 2.67 14.28
CA LYS A 151 11.14 2.00 15.15
C LYS A 151 11.05 2.48 16.60
N HIS A 152 11.03 3.79 16.79
CA HIS A 152 10.93 4.38 18.12
C HIS A 152 9.55 4.13 18.75
N GLY A 153 8.46 4.27 17.99
CA GLY A 153 7.10 3.99 18.45
C GLY A 153 6.93 2.54 18.90
N LEU A 154 7.45 1.55 18.14
CA LEU A 154 7.43 0.15 18.56
C LEU A 154 8.22 -0.06 19.87
N THR A 155 9.39 0.58 19.98
CA THR A 155 10.22 0.47 21.20
C THR A 155 9.49 1.00 22.44
N GLU A 156 8.75 2.09 22.31
CA GLU A 156 7.98 2.66 23.43
C GLU A 156 6.70 1.88 23.74
N TYR A 157 5.98 1.47 22.69
CA TYR A 157 4.75 0.70 22.85
C TYR A 157 4.96 -0.64 23.54
N LEU A 158 6.05 -1.32 23.25
CA LEU A 158 6.39 -2.62 23.82
C LEU A 158 6.84 -2.55 25.31
N LYS A 159 7.09 -1.36 25.86
CA LYS A 159 7.40 -1.16 27.27
C LYS A 159 6.16 -0.94 28.15
N LYS A 160 5.00 -0.68 27.50
CA LYS A 160 3.70 -0.54 28.18
C LYS A 160 3.13 -1.91 28.54
#